data_184ef64d3647096e53562657ef337435
#
_entry.id   184ef64d3647096e53562657ef337435
#
_cell.length_a   1.000
_cell.length_b   1.000
_cell.length_c   1.000
_cell.angle_alpha   90.00
_cell.angle_beta   90.00
_cell.angle_gamma   90.00
#
_symmetry.space_group_name_H-M   'P 1'
#
loop_
_entity.id
_entity.type
_entity.pdbx_description
1 polymer ?
#
loop_
_entity_poly.entity_id
_entity_poly.type
_entity_poly.pdbx_seq_one_letter_code
_entity_poly.pdbx_strand_id
1 'polypeptide(L)'
;MKKFFVAMAFALPLVFTSCDKTEEPISLPSSVDVNIYESHAMEVSGTWTSSNEFVATVDKKGVITAHHVGDAVITVVDGGRTASCKVNVKPVDTSYTFPAMIWGADVATVKSFNNHLTLLEELEEEGVCYLTYLTGSTFPGYVYYIPEVSGLILSSIVIDINETEAWEKFMYQYFADIDEDEEWFYLINGNTKAEATLAVQYGWNDEDSIIATFAPLTEETRSGDIKEMFKNANLEKSILVNKK
;
A
#
# COMPACT_ATOMS: atom_id res chain seq x y z
N MET A 1 60.58 51.45 60.62
CA MET A 1 60.80 50.39 59.64
C MET A 1 59.52 49.56 59.56
N LYS A 2 58.63 49.81 58.60
CA LYS A 2 57.36 49.04 58.44
C LYS A 2 57.59 47.98 57.39
N LYS A 3 57.43 46.71 57.76
CA LYS A 3 57.53 45.59 56.86
C LYS A 3 56.18 45.35 56.25
N PHE A 4 56.05 45.52 54.90
CA PHE A 4 54.89 45.12 54.12
C PHE A 4 54.98 43.62 53.77
N PHE A 5 54.00 42.84 54.17
CA PHE A 5 53.81 41.49 53.70
C PHE A 5 52.87 41.55 52.50
N VAL A 6 53.38 41.19 51.34
CA VAL A 6 52.60 40.98 50.14
C VAL A 6 52.07 39.53 50.11
N ALA A 7 50.80 39.35 50.32
CA ALA A 7 50.12 38.05 50.15
C ALA A 7 49.88 37.81 48.69
N MET A 8 50.60 36.86 48.13
CA MET A 8 50.41 36.42 46.74
C MET A 8 49.28 35.36 46.67
N ALA A 9 48.10 35.78 46.26
CA ALA A 9 46.95 34.87 46.03
C ALA A 9 47.20 34.09 44.78
N PHE A 10 47.39 32.79 44.87
CA PHE A 10 47.42 31.85 43.77
C PHE A 10 45.96 31.57 43.38
N ALA A 11 45.51 32.16 42.26
CA ALA A 11 44.24 31.78 41.61
C ALA A 11 44.49 30.49 40.83
N LEU A 12 43.97 29.35 41.31
CA LEU A 12 43.87 28.13 40.53
C LEU A 12 42.80 28.32 39.45
N PRO A 13 43.09 28.12 38.18
CA PRO A 13 42.05 28.05 37.17
C PRO A 13 41.27 26.74 37.35
N LEU A 14 39.99 26.84 37.72
CA LEU A 14 39.04 25.73 37.63
C LEU A 14 38.80 25.46 36.14
N VAL A 15 39.50 24.47 35.59
CA VAL A 15 39.20 23.93 34.28
C VAL A 15 37.94 23.11 34.42
N PHE A 16 36.80 23.70 34.09
CA PHE A 16 35.58 22.92 33.82
C PHE A 16 35.81 22.16 32.51
N THR A 17 36.25 20.93 32.59
CA THR A 17 36.12 20.00 31.48
C THR A 17 34.66 19.69 31.35
N SER A 18 33.93 20.45 30.50
CA SER A 18 32.65 20.05 29.97
C SER A 18 32.92 18.78 29.17
N CYS A 19 32.57 17.65 29.72
CA CYS A 19 32.52 16.40 29.00
C CYS A 19 31.27 16.46 28.15
N ASP A 20 31.31 17.19 27.01
CA ASP A 20 30.35 17.00 25.93
C ASP A 20 30.59 15.57 25.42
N LYS A 21 29.84 14.63 25.98
CA LYS A 21 29.66 13.34 25.34
C LYS A 21 28.87 13.63 24.07
N THR A 22 29.57 13.81 22.99
CA THR A 22 29.00 13.74 21.64
C THR A 22 28.45 12.31 21.51
N GLU A 23 27.17 12.14 21.80
CA GLU A 23 26.55 10.83 21.71
C GLU A 23 26.58 10.43 20.22
N GLU A 24 27.16 9.29 19.94
CA GLU A 24 27.23 8.75 18.57
C GLU A 24 25.82 8.64 17.99
N PRO A 25 25.60 9.04 16.73
CA PRO A 25 24.30 8.94 16.08
C PRO A 25 23.85 7.47 16.00
N ILE A 26 22.56 7.23 16.12
CA ILE A 26 21.99 5.90 15.84
C ILE A 26 22.26 5.55 14.39
N SER A 27 22.94 4.42 14.16
CA SER A 27 23.26 3.94 12.82
C SER A 27 22.22 2.92 12.37
N LEU A 28 21.40 3.28 11.38
CA LEU A 28 20.48 2.38 10.66
C LEU A 28 20.82 2.39 9.18
N PRO A 29 20.53 1.30 8.44
CA PRO A 29 20.53 1.34 6.98
C PRO A 29 19.47 2.34 6.49
N SER A 30 19.72 3.00 5.37
CA SER A 30 18.75 3.93 4.76
C SER A 30 17.48 3.20 4.28
N SER A 31 17.63 1.94 3.85
CA SER A 31 16.53 1.07 3.46
C SER A 31 16.88 -0.41 3.62
N VAL A 32 15.85 -1.23 3.80
CA VAL A 32 15.92 -2.70 3.77
C VAL A 32 14.78 -3.25 2.92
N ASP A 33 15.05 -4.31 2.16
CA ASP A 33 14.04 -5.10 1.48
C ASP A 33 13.75 -6.34 2.33
N VAL A 34 12.48 -6.63 2.58
CA VAL A 34 12.01 -7.79 3.35
C VAL A 34 10.92 -8.46 2.54
N ASN A 35 10.96 -9.78 2.37
CA ASN A 35 9.83 -10.46 1.72
C ASN A 35 8.63 -10.51 2.67
N ILE A 36 7.43 -10.48 2.10
CA ILE A 36 6.20 -10.67 2.88
C ILE A 36 6.29 -11.97 3.69
N TYR A 37 5.75 -11.95 4.93
CA TYR A 37 5.78 -13.03 5.92
C TYR A 37 7.17 -13.32 6.53
N GLU A 38 8.20 -12.55 6.18
CA GLU A 38 9.52 -12.63 6.80
C GLU A 38 9.70 -11.57 7.89
N SER A 39 10.78 -11.72 8.67
CA SER A 39 11.17 -10.77 9.70
C SER A 39 12.61 -10.33 9.53
N HIS A 40 12.93 -9.09 9.94
CA HIS A 40 14.26 -8.50 9.88
C HIS A 40 14.61 -7.79 11.18
N ALA A 41 15.75 -8.11 11.80
CA ALA A 41 16.19 -7.49 13.05
C ALA A 41 17.12 -6.30 12.79
N MET A 42 16.87 -5.17 13.46
CA MET A 42 17.64 -3.94 13.31
C MET A 42 18.80 -3.81 14.29
N GLU A 43 18.92 -4.72 15.26
CA GLU A 43 20.02 -4.81 16.26
C GLU A 43 20.35 -3.50 16.98
N VAL A 44 19.38 -2.60 17.14
CA VAL A 44 19.50 -1.30 17.83
C VAL A 44 18.48 -1.22 18.94
N SER A 45 18.87 -0.65 20.08
CA SER A 45 17.96 -0.43 21.22
C SER A 45 17.22 0.90 21.07
N GLY A 46 15.99 0.96 21.56
CA GLY A 46 15.21 2.20 21.58
C GLY A 46 13.70 1.96 21.59
N THR A 47 12.95 3.03 21.40
CA THR A 47 11.51 2.99 21.21
C THR A 47 11.22 3.03 19.72
N TRP A 48 10.54 2.00 19.23
CA TRP A 48 10.30 1.77 17.83
C TRP A 48 8.87 2.12 17.42
N THR A 49 8.71 2.65 16.21
CA THR A 49 7.39 2.90 15.58
C THR A 49 7.44 2.59 14.10
N SER A 50 6.30 2.20 13.53
CA SER A 50 6.08 2.06 12.08
C SER A 50 5.18 3.17 11.59
N SER A 51 5.45 3.72 10.40
CA SER A 51 4.57 4.67 9.72
C SER A 51 3.38 3.99 9.04
N ASN A 52 3.47 2.66 8.83
CA ASN A 52 2.42 1.87 8.19
C ASN A 52 2.45 0.44 8.75
N GLU A 53 1.66 0.20 9.81
CA GLU A 53 1.59 -1.11 10.47
C GLU A 53 0.84 -2.16 9.64
N PHE A 54 0.08 -1.76 8.64
CA PHE A 54 -0.50 -2.67 7.65
C PHE A 54 0.59 -3.36 6.83
N VAL A 55 1.61 -2.63 6.42
CA VAL A 55 2.74 -3.15 5.63
C VAL A 55 3.74 -3.87 6.52
N ALA A 56 4.20 -3.22 7.59
CA ALA A 56 5.19 -3.80 8.50
C ALA A 56 5.03 -3.26 9.92
N THR A 57 5.06 -4.15 10.90
CA THR A 57 5.17 -3.80 12.32
C THR A 57 6.61 -3.91 12.81
N VAL A 58 6.92 -3.28 13.95
CA VAL A 58 8.21 -3.43 14.63
C VAL A 58 7.99 -3.64 16.12
N ASP A 59 8.68 -4.61 16.71
CA ASP A 59 8.59 -4.90 18.12
C ASP A 59 9.57 -4.04 18.96
N LYS A 60 9.49 -4.16 20.31
CA LYS A 60 10.35 -3.44 21.24
C LYS A 60 11.84 -3.80 21.14
N LYS A 61 12.19 -4.88 20.45
CA LYS A 61 13.57 -5.33 20.20
C LYS A 61 14.10 -4.86 18.86
N GLY A 62 13.28 -4.13 18.08
CA GLY A 62 13.62 -3.71 16.71
C GLY A 62 13.48 -4.81 15.67
N VAL A 63 12.69 -5.85 15.96
CA VAL A 63 12.37 -6.88 14.97
C VAL A 63 11.18 -6.42 14.12
N ILE A 64 11.43 -6.20 12.84
CA ILE A 64 10.43 -5.87 11.83
C ILE A 64 9.75 -7.17 11.40
N THR A 65 8.42 -7.17 11.30
CA THR A 65 7.62 -8.25 10.70
C THR A 65 6.84 -7.70 9.52
N ALA A 66 7.05 -8.30 8.34
CA ALA A 66 6.39 -7.92 7.10
C ALA A 66 5.03 -8.63 6.97
N HIS A 67 3.95 -7.86 6.74
CA HIS A 67 2.58 -8.35 6.68
C HIS A 67 1.96 -8.23 5.29
N HIS A 68 2.16 -7.09 4.61
CA HIS A 68 1.64 -6.84 3.26
C HIS A 68 2.68 -6.12 2.41
N VAL A 69 2.59 -6.32 1.10
CA VAL A 69 3.47 -5.67 0.12
C VAL A 69 3.26 -4.16 0.13
N GLY A 70 4.36 -3.42 0.17
CA GLY A 70 4.35 -1.96 0.21
C GLY A 70 5.55 -1.38 0.91
N ASP A 71 5.44 -0.11 1.27
CA ASP A 71 6.48 0.65 1.93
C ASP A 71 6.05 1.10 3.34
N ALA A 72 6.97 0.99 4.29
CA ALA A 72 6.84 1.57 5.62
C ALA A 72 8.15 2.28 6.02
N VAL A 73 8.07 3.28 6.90
CA VAL A 73 9.24 3.88 7.55
C VAL A 73 9.26 3.44 9.00
N ILE A 74 10.29 2.70 9.36
CA ILE A 74 10.52 2.28 10.75
C ILE A 74 11.43 3.31 11.41
N THR A 75 11.00 3.83 12.54
CA THR A 75 11.72 4.87 13.29
C THR A 75 12.07 4.39 14.70
N VAL A 76 13.29 4.66 15.14
CA VAL A 76 13.77 4.41 16.50
C VAL A 76 14.11 5.73 17.20
N VAL A 77 13.74 5.83 18.47
CA VAL A 77 14.11 6.92 19.37
C VAL A 77 14.83 6.34 20.59
N ASP A 78 16.05 6.84 20.86
CA ASP A 78 16.84 6.47 22.03
C ASP A 78 17.61 7.68 22.57
N GLY A 79 17.43 8.03 23.85
CA GLY A 79 18.12 9.15 24.50
C GLY A 79 17.90 10.50 23.80
N GLY A 80 16.75 10.73 23.14
CA GLY A 80 16.47 11.96 22.38
C GLY A 80 17.04 11.97 20.95
N ARG A 81 17.76 10.92 20.55
CA ARG A 81 18.24 10.71 19.19
C ARG A 81 17.17 9.96 18.39
N THR A 82 17.06 10.25 17.09
CA THR A 82 16.11 9.60 16.19
C THR A 82 16.83 9.12 14.94
N ALA A 83 16.50 7.91 14.50
CA ALA A 83 16.91 7.39 13.19
C ALA A 83 15.73 6.68 12.52
N SER A 84 15.73 6.63 11.20
CA SER A 84 14.69 5.98 10.42
C SER A 84 15.29 5.14 9.31
N CYS A 85 14.58 4.06 8.95
CA CYS A 85 14.91 3.15 7.86
C CYS A 85 13.66 2.94 7.01
N LYS A 86 13.78 3.04 5.69
CA LYS A 86 12.71 2.65 4.78
C LYS A 86 12.68 1.13 4.67
N VAL A 87 11.51 0.54 4.88
CA VAL A 87 11.26 -0.90 4.69
C VAL A 87 10.42 -1.07 3.43
N ASN A 88 10.93 -1.83 2.46
CA ASN A 88 10.20 -2.19 1.25
C ASN A 88 9.81 -3.66 1.37
N VAL A 89 8.53 -3.94 1.60
CA VAL A 89 8.04 -5.32 1.64
C VAL A 89 7.78 -5.80 0.22
N LYS A 90 8.44 -6.89 -0.17
CA LYS A 90 8.39 -7.47 -1.50
C LYS A 90 7.41 -8.63 -1.56
N PRO A 91 6.68 -8.82 -2.69
CA PRO A 91 5.85 -9.99 -2.90
C PRO A 91 6.71 -11.25 -3.07
N VAL A 92 6.16 -12.39 -2.67
CA VAL A 92 6.72 -13.72 -2.95
C VAL A 92 6.02 -14.38 -4.14
N ASP A 93 4.80 -13.94 -4.45
CA ASP A 93 4.05 -14.34 -5.64
C ASP A 93 3.89 -13.13 -6.58
N THR A 94 4.26 -13.31 -7.84
CA THR A 94 4.19 -12.32 -8.92
C THR A 94 3.48 -12.88 -10.15
N SER A 95 2.63 -13.91 -9.97
CA SER A 95 1.94 -14.61 -11.05
C SER A 95 0.94 -13.73 -11.79
N TYR A 96 0.41 -12.71 -11.10
CA TYR A 96 -0.55 -11.76 -11.67
C TYR A 96 0.02 -10.34 -11.65
N THR A 97 -0.58 -9.50 -12.48
CA THR A 97 -0.38 -8.04 -12.46
C THR A 97 -1.74 -7.36 -12.28
N PHE A 98 -1.74 -6.24 -11.59
CA PHE A 98 -2.96 -5.44 -11.43
C PHE A 98 -3.30 -4.67 -12.71
N PRO A 99 -4.60 -4.43 -12.98
CA PRO A 99 -5.01 -3.49 -14.01
C PRO A 99 -4.50 -2.07 -13.71
N ALA A 100 -4.52 -1.19 -14.70
CA ALA A 100 -4.15 0.20 -14.49
C ALA A 100 -5.07 0.86 -13.44
N MET A 101 -4.49 1.46 -12.40
CA MET A 101 -5.20 2.17 -11.33
C MET A 101 -4.86 3.68 -11.37
N ILE A 102 -4.92 4.26 -12.56
CA ILE A 102 -4.63 5.69 -12.84
C ILE A 102 -5.93 6.51 -12.72
N TRP A 103 -6.43 6.62 -11.51
CA TRP A 103 -7.73 7.22 -11.22
C TRP A 103 -7.90 8.63 -11.80
N GLY A 104 -9.06 8.89 -12.39
CA GLY A 104 -9.35 10.15 -13.08
C GLY A 104 -8.77 10.25 -14.49
N ALA A 105 -8.04 9.23 -14.98
CA ALA A 105 -7.49 9.23 -16.32
C ALA A 105 -8.61 9.14 -17.39
N ASP A 106 -8.42 9.84 -18.49
CA ASP A 106 -9.29 9.75 -19.66
C ASP A 106 -9.04 8.45 -20.46
N VAL A 107 -9.92 8.17 -21.40
CA VAL A 107 -9.88 6.99 -22.28
C VAL A 107 -8.54 6.90 -23.01
N ALA A 108 -8.02 8.04 -23.53
CA ALA A 108 -6.79 8.05 -24.30
C ALA A 108 -5.57 7.68 -23.42
N THR A 109 -5.54 8.15 -22.20
CA THR A 109 -4.50 7.83 -21.21
C THR A 109 -4.55 6.35 -20.82
N VAL A 110 -5.73 5.79 -20.52
CA VAL A 110 -5.89 4.36 -20.21
C VAL A 110 -5.47 3.49 -21.39
N LYS A 111 -5.84 3.85 -22.61
CA LYS A 111 -5.38 3.16 -23.84
C LYS A 111 -3.86 3.23 -24.01
N SER A 112 -3.26 4.38 -23.75
CA SER A 112 -1.80 4.57 -23.84
C SER A 112 -1.06 3.70 -22.83
N PHE A 113 -1.58 3.59 -21.61
CA PHE A 113 -1.02 2.73 -20.56
C PHE A 113 -1.06 1.25 -20.96
N ASN A 114 -2.15 0.81 -21.56
CA ASN A 114 -2.39 -0.58 -21.97
C ASN A 114 -1.98 -0.87 -23.43
N ASN A 115 -1.16 -0.05 -24.06
CA ASN A 115 -0.77 -0.18 -25.49
C ASN A 115 -0.02 -1.48 -25.82
N HIS A 116 0.48 -2.20 -24.81
CA HIS A 116 1.12 -3.50 -24.93
C HIS A 116 0.13 -4.67 -24.91
N LEU A 117 -1.15 -4.43 -24.61
CA LEU A 117 -2.23 -5.41 -24.55
C LEU A 117 -3.10 -5.33 -25.80
N THR A 118 -3.88 -6.38 -26.04
CA THR A 118 -4.86 -6.40 -27.12
C THR A 118 -6.19 -5.83 -26.62
N LEU A 119 -6.63 -4.71 -27.19
CA LEU A 119 -7.98 -4.17 -26.96
C LEU A 119 -8.99 -5.09 -27.66
N LEU A 120 -9.87 -5.71 -26.90
CA LEU A 120 -10.94 -6.57 -27.40
C LEU A 120 -12.19 -5.76 -27.76
N GLU A 121 -12.55 -4.82 -26.90
CA GLU A 121 -13.78 -4.06 -27.05
C GLU A 121 -13.61 -2.65 -26.47
N GLU A 122 -14.28 -1.71 -27.14
CA GLU A 122 -14.52 -0.35 -26.69
C GLU A 122 -16.00 -0.07 -26.87
N LEU A 123 -16.71 0.09 -25.76
CA LEU A 123 -18.14 0.35 -25.73
C LEU A 123 -18.39 1.70 -25.06
N GLU A 124 -19.19 2.55 -25.71
CA GLU A 124 -19.68 3.79 -25.11
C GLU A 124 -21.19 3.66 -24.85
N GLU A 125 -21.58 3.80 -23.60
CA GLU A 125 -22.97 3.74 -23.17
C GLU A 125 -23.24 4.77 -22.08
N GLU A 126 -24.29 5.59 -22.25
CA GLU A 126 -24.75 6.59 -21.28
C GLU A 126 -23.64 7.54 -20.74
N GLY A 127 -22.65 7.91 -21.57
CA GLY A 127 -21.54 8.79 -21.18
C GLY A 127 -20.43 8.08 -20.40
N VAL A 128 -20.36 6.75 -20.51
CA VAL A 128 -19.31 5.92 -19.95
C VAL A 128 -18.64 5.13 -21.07
N CYS A 129 -17.31 5.15 -21.09
CA CYS A 129 -16.51 4.28 -21.95
C CYS A 129 -16.04 3.06 -21.18
N TYR A 130 -16.31 1.89 -21.71
CA TYR A 130 -15.82 0.60 -21.23
C TYR A 130 -14.70 0.13 -22.16
N LEU A 131 -13.55 -0.20 -21.60
CA LEU A 131 -12.43 -0.76 -22.33
C LEU A 131 -12.15 -2.17 -21.82
N THR A 132 -12.18 -3.15 -22.71
CA THR A 132 -11.87 -4.55 -22.38
C THR A 132 -10.59 -4.98 -23.08
N TYR A 133 -9.63 -5.50 -22.32
CA TYR A 133 -8.34 -5.95 -22.82
C TYR A 133 -8.10 -7.43 -22.57
N LEU A 134 -7.43 -8.08 -23.50
CA LEU A 134 -6.90 -9.42 -23.34
C LEU A 134 -5.50 -9.36 -22.72
N THR A 135 -5.30 -10.08 -21.60
CA THR A 135 -3.99 -10.16 -20.93
C THR A 135 -3.26 -11.49 -21.17
N GLY A 136 -3.91 -12.43 -21.83
CA GLY A 136 -3.35 -13.77 -22.05
C GLY A 136 -4.19 -14.61 -23.01
N SER A 137 -4.74 -15.72 -22.58
CA SER A 137 -5.20 -16.74 -23.51
C SER A 137 -6.71 -16.86 -23.70
N THR A 138 -7.53 -16.74 -22.68
CA THR A 138 -8.92 -17.24 -22.81
C THR A 138 -9.98 -16.29 -22.26
N PHE A 139 -9.65 -15.46 -21.30
CA PHE A 139 -10.58 -14.53 -20.67
C PHE A 139 -10.21 -13.08 -20.98
N PRO A 140 -11.19 -12.15 -21.02
CA PRO A 140 -10.87 -10.74 -20.92
C PRO A 140 -10.10 -10.52 -19.61
N GLY A 141 -8.83 -10.04 -19.73
CA GLY A 141 -7.99 -9.86 -18.56
C GLY A 141 -8.37 -8.62 -17.77
N TYR A 142 -8.47 -7.45 -18.43
CA TYR A 142 -8.81 -6.19 -17.75
C TYR A 142 -10.04 -5.53 -18.35
N VAL A 143 -10.86 -4.95 -17.44
CA VAL A 143 -12.01 -4.12 -17.80
C VAL A 143 -11.91 -2.79 -17.06
N TYR A 144 -12.10 -1.69 -17.78
CA TYR A 144 -12.04 -0.33 -17.26
C TYR A 144 -13.37 0.37 -17.41
N TYR A 145 -13.80 1.07 -16.38
CA TYR A 145 -15.00 1.89 -16.34
C TYR A 145 -14.61 3.38 -16.26
N ILE A 146 -14.86 4.13 -17.33
CA ILE A 146 -14.35 5.48 -17.56
C ILE A 146 -15.51 6.42 -17.90
N PRO A 147 -16.22 7.00 -16.90
CA PRO A 147 -17.19 8.06 -17.16
C PRO A 147 -16.53 9.28 -17.81
N GLU A 148 -17.20 9.90 -18.77
CA GLU A 148 -16.70 11.08 -19.50
C GLU A 148 -16.33 12.25 -18.54
N VAL A 149 -17.11 12.43 -17.47
CA VAL A 149 -16.96 13.56 -16.54
C VAL A 149 -15.85 13.34 -15.51
N SER A 150 -15.66 12.10 -15.03
CA SER A 150 -14.77 11.80 -13.89
C SER A 150 -13.51 11.03 -14.29
N GLY A 151 -13.43 10.55 -15.53
CA GLY A 151 -12.36 9.65 -15.96
C GLY A 151 -12.44 8.27 -15.28
N LEU A 152 -11.34 7.52 -15.26
CA LEU A 152 -11.27 6.17 -14.72
C LEU A 152 -11.65 6.13 -13.24
N ILE A 153 -12.71 5.40 -12.90
CA ILE A 153 -13.16 5.22 -11.51
C ILE A 153 -13.10 3.76 -11.03
N LEU A 154 -13.14 2.80 -11.95
CA LEU A 154 -13.05 1.37 -11.64
C LEU A 154 -12.13 0.65 -12.62
N SER A 155 -11.36 -0.28 -12.09
CA SER A 155 -10.52 -1.20 -12.86
C SER A 155 -10.79 -2.61 -12.39
N SER A 156 -11.01 -3.54 -13.30
CA SER A 156 -11.31 -4.93 -12.96
C SER A 156 -10.34 -5.88 -13.66
N ILE A 157 -10.13 -7.03 -13.04
CA ILE A 157 -9.47 -8.19 -13.64
C ILE A 157 -10.44 -9.37 -13.61
N VAL A 158 -10.51 -10.09 -14.71
CA VAL A 158 -11.28 -11.33 -14.85
C VAL A 158 -10.31 -12.51 -14.89
N ILE A 159 -10.59 -13.54 -14.10
CA ILE A 159 -9.69 -14.66 -13.83
C ILE A 159 -10.46 -15.97 -13.98
N ASP A 160 -9.80 -17.00 -14.52
CA ASP A 160 -10.36 -18.34 -14.61
C ASP A 160 -10.71 -18.88 -13.22
N ILE A 161 -11.89 -19.49 -13.08
CA ILE A 161 -12.36 -20.05 -11.80
C ILE A 161 -11.38 -21.09 -11.22
N ASN A 162 -10.66 -21.81 -12.08
CA ASN A 162 -9.68 -22.80 -11.64
C ASN A 162 -8.40 -22.17 -11.04
N GLU A 163 -8.21 -20.85 -11.22
CA GLU A 163 -7.07 -20.09 -10.66
C GLU A 163 -7.42 -19.35 -9.38
N THR A 164 -8.62 -19.50 -8.83
CA THR A 164 -9.12 -18.78 -7.65
C THR A 164 -8.15 -18.85 -6.47
N GLU A 165 -7.67 -20.04 -6.11
CA GLU A 165 -6.73 -20.22 -4.98
C GLU A 165 -5.40 -19.47 -5.22
N ALA A 166 -4.87 -19.49 -6.44
CA ALA A 166 -3.64 -18.80 -6.79
C ALA A 166 -3.86 -17.27 -6.77
N TRP A 167 -5.01 -16.83 -7.28
CA TRP A 167 -5.41 -15.43 -7.24
C TRP A 167 -5.58 -14.90 -5.81
N GLU A 168 -6.26 -15.62 -4.94
CA GLU A 168 -6.43 -15.25 -3.54
C GLU A 168 -5.07 -15.11 -2.83
N LYS A 169 -4.16 -16.08 -2.99
CA LYS A 169 -2.80 -15.99 -2.45
C LYS A 169 -2.06 -14.75 -2.94
N PHE A 170 -2.21 -14.39 -4.22
CA PHE A 170 -1.65 -13.18 -4.77
C PHE A 170 -2.29 -11.92 -4.14
N MET A 171 -3.63 -11.88 -4.03
CA MET A 171 -4.36 -10.72 -3.50
C MET A 171 -4.04 -10.46 -2.02
N TYR A 172 -3.99 -11.48 -1.19
CA TYR A 172 -3.70 -11.37 0.25
C TYR A 172 -2.28 -10.90 0.57
N GLN A 173 -1.40 -10.83 -0.42
CA GLN A 173 -0.13 -10.12 -0.25
C GLN A 173 -0.31 -8.59 -0.17
N TYR A 174 -1.40 -8.03 -0.69
CA TYR A 174 -1.62 -6.59 -0.84
C TYR A 174 -2.83 -6.07 -0.07
N PHE A 175 -3.78 -6.94 0.28
CA PHE A 175 -5.08 -6.57 0.83
C PHE A 175 -5.45 -7.45 2.01
N ALA A 176 -6.34 -6.94 2.85
CA ALA A 176 -6.97 -7.69 3.93
C ALA A 176 -8.50 -7.62 3.81
N ASP A 177 -9.18 -8.69 4.24
CA ASP A 177 -10.63 -8.74 4.30
C ASP A 177 -11.19 -7.69 5.25
N ILE A 178 -12.29 -7.08 4.87
CA ILE A 178 -13.03 -6.16 5.71
C ILE A 178 -14.52 -6.56 5.87
N ASP A 179 -15.09 -7.18 4.86
CA ASP A 179 -16.49 -7.61 4.86
C ASP A 179 -16.71 -8.69 3.79
N GLU A 180 -17.84 -9.41 3.89
CA GLU A 180 -18.31 -10.40 2.92
C GLU A 180 -19.83 -10.46 2.90
N ASP A 181 -20.42 -10.99 1.83
CA ASP A 181 -21.81 -11.41 1.74
C ASP A 181 -21.90 -12.73 0.93
N GLU A 182 -23.11 -13.13 0.50
CA GLU A 182 -23.32 -14.42 -0.16
C GLU A 182 -22.61 -14.54 -1.53
N GLU A 183 -22.30 -13.40 -2.18
CA GLU A 183 -21.78 -13.35 -3.55
C GLU A 183 -20.40 -12.71 -3.61
N TRP A 184 -20.04 -11.80 -2.68
CA TRP A 184 -18.89 -10.92 -2.77
C TRP A 184 -18.04 -10.88 -1.52
N PHE A 185 -16.73 -10.80 -1.74
CA PHE A 185 -15.72 -10.50 -0.74
C PHE A 185 -15.23 -9.07 -0.92
N TYR A 186 -14.98 -8.37 0.18
CA TYR A 186 -14.53 -6.98 0.18
C TYR A 186 -13.21 -6.86 0.92
N LEU A 187 -12.20 -6.28 0.26
CA LEU A 187 -10.86 -6.12 0.80
C LEU A 187 -10.42 -4.66 0.73
N ILE A 188 -9.45 -4.31 1.58
CA ILE A 188 -8.82 -2.99 1.59
C ILE A 188 -7.30 -3.11 1.77
N ASN A 189 -6.56 -2.07 1.35
CA ASN A 189 -5.12 -1.96 1.53
C ASN A 189 -4.73 -1.18 2.79
N GLY A 190 -5.35 -1.48 3.93
CA GLY A 190 -5.10 -0.82 5.22
C GLY A 190 -5.71 -1.62 6.38
N ASN A 191 -5.30 -1.33 7.63
CA ASN A 191 -5.90 -1.96 8.81
C ASN A 191 -7.34 -1.53 9.06
N THR A 192 -7.71 -0.36 8.55
CA THR A 192 -9.06 0.21 8.65
C THR A 192 -9.41 0.96 7.36
N LYS A 193 -10.71 1.18 7.11
CA LYS A 193 -11.15 2.02 5.99
C LYS A 193 -10.57 3.44 6.02
N ALA A 194 -10.33 3.98 7.21
CA ALA A 194 -9.78 5.32 7.36
C ALA A 194 -8.33 5.43 6.86
N GLU A 195 -7.55 4.37 6.99
CA GLU A 195 -6.16 4.28 6.55
C GLU A 195 -6.03 3.85 5.09
N ALA A 196 -7.00 3.06 4.60
CA ALA A 196 -6.97 2.51 3.26
C ALA A 196 -7.17 3.59 2.17
N THR A 197 -6.55 3.37 1.03
CA THR A 197 -6.67 4.21 -0.17
C THR A 197 -7.35 3.48 -1.33
N LEU A 198 -7.49 2.16 -1.22
CA LEU A 198 -8.01 1.28 -2.24
C LEU A 198 -8.91 0.22 -1.62
N ALA A 199 -10.04 -0.02 -2.26
CA ALA A 199 -10.93 -1.13 -1.98
C ALA A 199 -11.01 -2.07 -3.16
N VAL A 200 -11.27 -3.33 -2.86
CA VAL A 200 -11.52 -4.38 -3.85
C VAL A 200 -12.79 -5.11 -3.49
N GLN A 201 -13.61 -5.36 -4.50
CA GLN A 201 -14.72 -6.32 -4.44
C GLN A 201 -14.36 -7.46 -5.38
N TYR A 202 -14.43 -8.71 -4.92
CA TYR A 202 -14.26 -9.84 -5.80
C TYR A 202 -15.28 -10.95 -5.53
N GLY A 203 -15.61 -11.72 -6.57
CA GLY A 203 -16.60 -12.79 -6.48
C GLY A 203 -16.80 -13.47 -7.84
N TRP A 204 -17.84 -14.31 -7.91
CA TRP A 204 -18.17 -15.02 -9.16
C TRP A 204 -18.74 -14.08 -10.19
N ASN A 205 -18.14 -14.06 -11.38
CA ASN A 205 -18.66 -13.36 -12.54
C ASN A 205 -19.62 -14.24 -13.34
N ASP A 206 -19.25 -15.51 -13.50
CA ASP A 206 -20.05 -16.57 -14.13
C ASP A 206 -19.57 -17.97 -13.67
N GLU A 207 -20.02 -19.05 -14.35
CA GLU A 207 -19.66 -20.42 -13.99
C GLU A 207 -18.16 -20.73 -14.20
N ASP A 208 -17.48 -19.96 -15.07
CA ASP A 208 -16.12 -20.20 -15.50
C ASP A 208 -15.11 -19.16 -15.00
N SER A 209 -15.58 -18.05 -14.41
CA SER A 209 -14.71 -16.95 -14.02
C SER A 209 -15.11 -16.22 -12.74
N ILE A 210 -14.09 -15.66 -12.08
CA ILE A 210 -14.24 -14.66 -11.02
C ILE A 210 -13.84 -13.29 -11.55
N ILE A 211 -14.34 -12.25 -10.90
CA ILE A 211 -13.94 -10.88 -11.18
C ILE A 211 -13.49 -10.20 -9.87
N ALA A 212 -12.40 -9.45 -9.96
CA ALA A 212 -11.98 -8.55 -8.90
C ALA A 212 -11.98 -7.11 -9.42
N THR A 213 -12.72 -6.24 -8.76
CA THR A 213 -12.88 -4.83 -9.12
C THR A 213 -12.25 -3.93 -8.07
N PHE A 214 -11.40 -3.04 -8.52
CA PHE A 214 -10.65 -2.08 -7.72
C PHE A 214 -11.27 -0.70 -7.83
N ALA A 215 -11.39 0.01 -6.70
CA ALA A 215 -11.88 1.37 -6.62
C ALA A 215 -11.07 2.20 -5.63
N PRO A 216 -10.79 3.49 -5.92
CA PRO A 216 -10.14 4.38 -4.96
C PRO A 216 -11.07 4.70 -3.79
N LEU A 217 -10.53 4.69 -2.58
CA LEU A 217 -11.25 5.18 -1.39
C LEU A 217 -10.97 6.68 -1.21
N THR A 218 -12.00 7.49 -1.41
CA THR A 218 -12.02 8.93 -1.13
C THR A 218 -12.40 9.20 0.32
N GLU A 219 -12.29 10.42 0.80
CA GLU A 219 -12.77 10.80 2.15
C GLU A 219 -14.26 10.49 2.35
N GLU A 220 -15.07 10.68 1.30
CA GLU A 220 -16.51 10.41 1.31
C GLU A 220 -16.77 8.90 1.42
N THR A 221 -16.12 8.09 0.59
CA THR A 221 -16.35 6.62 0.56
C THR A 221 -15.77 5.90 1.76
N ARG A 222 -14.71 6.42 2.41
CA ARG A 222 -14.17 5.88 3.67
C ARG A 222 -15.17 5.93 4.84
N SER A 223 -16.05 6.93 4.87
CA SER A 223 -17.08 7.06 5.91
C SER A 223 -18.34 6.25 5.62
N GLY A 224 -18.55 5.85 4.36
CA GLY A 224 -19.71 5.10 3.88
C GLY A 224 -19.60 3.59 4.00
N ASP A 225 -20.63 2.91 3.49
CA ASP A 225 -20.61 1.46 3.31
C ASP A 225 -19.85 1.12 2.02
N ILE A 226 -18.87 0.22 2.12
CA ILE A 226 -18.06 -0.22 0.98
C ILE A 226 -18.91 -0.99 -0.04
N LYS A 227 -19.91 -1.74 0.41
CA LYS A 227 -20.85 -2.48 -0.45
C LYS A 227 -21.68 -1.51 -1.29
N GLU A 228 -22.22 -0.48 -0.65
CA GLU A 228 -22.99 0.57 -1.35
C GLU A 228 -22.12 1.35 -2.35
N MET A 229 -20.83 1.54 -2.07
CA MET A 229 -19.90 2.18 -3.01
C MET A 229 -19.81 1.39 -4.32
N PHE A 230 -19.59 0.08 -4.25
CA PHE A 230 -19.52 -0.78 -5.44
C PHE A 230 -20.86 -0.92 -6.14
N LYS A 231 -21.94 -1.03 -5.40
CA LYS A 231 -23.30 -1.10 -5.93
C LYS A 231 -23.71 0.17 -6.69
N ASN A 232 -23.40 1.33 -6.13
CA ASN A 232 -23.70 2.63 -6.75
C ASN A 232 -22.86 2.90 -8.00
N ALA A 233 -21.69 2.27 -8.13
CA ALA A 233 -20.87 2.36 -9.33
C ALA A 233 -21.46 1.60 -10.54
N ASN A 234 -22.65 0.99 -10.39
CA ASN A 234 -23.41 0.31 -11.45
C ASN A 234 -22.66 -0.88 -12.10
N LEU A 235 -21.84 -1.57 -11.31
CA LEU A 235 -21.04 -2.71 -11.78
C LEU A 235 -21.89 -3.87 -12.31
N GLU A 236 -23.10 -4.06 -11.78
CA GLU A 236 -23.99 -5.16 -12.19
C GLU A 236 -24.34 -5.17 -13.68
N LYS A 237 -24.24 -4.02 -14.37
CA LYS A 237 -24.53 -3.91 -15.81
C LYS A 237 -23.31 -3.99 -16.70
N SER A 238 -22.12 -3.62 -16.21
CA SER A 238 -20.93 -3.44 -17.03
C SER A 238 -20.18 -4.73 -17.33
N ILE A 239 -20.31 -5.73 -16.47
CA ILE A 239 -19.50 -6.95 -16.52
C ILE A 239 -20.20 -8.05 -17.31
N LEU A 240 -21.51 -7.92 -17.51
CA LEU A 240 -22.32 -8.84 -18.34
C LEU A 240 -22.30 -8.50 -19.83
N VAL A 241 -21.30 -7.76 -20.31
CA VAL A 241 -21.15 -7.50 -21.73
C VAL A 241 -20.73 -8.78 -22.43
N ASN A 242 -21.74 -9.37 -23.07
CA ASN A 242 -21.69 -10.38 -24.12
C ASN A 242 -21.55 -11.86 -23.73
N LYS A 243 -22.61 -12.40 -23.10
CA LYS A 243 -23.09 -13.71 -23.56
C LYS A 243 -23.95 -13.52 -24.81
N LYS A 244 -23.33 -13.56 -26.01
CA LYS A 244 -23.97 -13.91 -27.28
C LYS A 244 -23.02 -14.73 -28.11
#